data_2e94bd8a9fd8f99f6c4814f3405e5c7c
#
_entry.id   2e94bd8a9fd8f99f6c4814f3405e5c7c
#
_cell.length_a   1.000
_cell.length_b   1.000
_cell.length_c   1.000
_cell.angle_alpha   90.00
_cell.angle_beta   90.00
_cell.angle_gamma   90.00
#
_symmetry.space_group_name_H-M   'P 1'
#
loop_
_entity.id
_entity.type
_entity.pdbx_description
1 polymer ?
#
loop_
_entity_poly.entity_id
_entity_poly.type
_entity_poly.pdbx_seq_one_letter_code
_entity_poly.pdbx_strand_id
1 'polypeptide(L)'
;MKKIFFAVMSLFIGTFAFAQQNLMGTAVELNSPDIHEDNSVTFRVYAPKAVTVRLTGDFLPHHIADNNGYVTEVPIWVDMKEGKDGIWEYTTDGPLAPELYSYMFRIDGLPYADPSNPFRHRDMTVWTNYFLITGEEGTPGYMYDVNDVPHGNVERVWYDSPTLGLNRRVSIYTPPGYEDSKEKYPVLYLCHGAGGDENSWLDFGRASQIMDNMIATGKAKPMIVVIPNGNPMAAAAPGDWHAGLYKASMSGAPNPETKAKATIPEAFPDLMKYVESHYRVLKGAKNTAMCGLSMGGGHTLQTTAMYPDKFGYIGLFSGAVFQNDIEKLAPLFAKNPKVYLVACGTADPIAKFSFDFADALKAKGYPHETLWTDGAHTWKNWRHYLMVFAEQLFK
;
A
#
# COMPACT_ATOMS: atom_id res chain seq x y z
N MET A 1 68.00 16.06 38.59
CA MET A 1 66.62 15.64 38.85
C MET A 1 65.91 15.46 37.49
N LYS A 2 65.90 14.23 37.01
CA LYS A 2 65.25 13.89 35.74
C LYS A 2 63.81 13.45 36.04
N LYS A 3 62.83 14.18 35.55
CA LYS A 3 61.42 13.78 35.64
C LYS A 3 61.12 12.83 34.51
N ILE A 4 60.77 11.62 34.86
CA ILE A 4 60.28 10.59 33.93
C ILE A 4 58.79 10.79 33.78
N PHE A 5 58.33 11.12 32.56
CA PHE A 5 56.91 11.17 32.22
C PHE A 5 56.48 9.75 31.81
N PHE A 6 55.66 9.12 32.61
CA PHE A 6 54.95 7.92 32.22
C PHE A 6 53.73 8.30 31.38
N ALA A 7 53.75 8.05 30.10
CA ALA A 7 52.57 8.10 29.25
C ALA A 7 51.76 6.81 29.46
N VAL A 8 50.64 6.91 30.14
CA VAL A 8 49.66 5.84 30.19
C VAL A 8 48.87 5.86 28.89
N MET A 9 49.23 4.93 27.99
CA MET A 9 48.48 4.67 26.77
C MET A 9 47.26 3.84 27.15
N SER A 10 46.10 4.50 27.33
CA SER A 10 44.82 3.87 27.54
C SER A 10 44.42 3.15 26.25
N LEU A 11 44.55 1.82 26.25
CA LEU A 11 44.04 0.96 25.20
C LEU A 11 42.49 0.97 25.35
N PHE A 12 41.81 1.77 24.54
CA PHE A 12 40.35 1.62 24.36
C PHE A 12 40.12 0.30 23.61
N ILE A 13 39.91 -0.77 24.35
CA ILE A 13 39.25 -1.95 23.82
C ILE A 13 37.79 -1.53 23.66
N GLY A 14 37.44 -1.19 22.42
CA GLY A 14 36.03 -0.99 22.04
C GLY A 14 35.30 -2.32 22.23
N THR A 15 34.68 -2.50 23.37
CA THR A 15 33.63 -3.51 23.49
C THR A 15 32.51 -3.04 22.56
N PHE A 16 32.32 -3.72 21.47
CA PHE A 16 31.11 -3.60 20.68
C PHE A 16 29.94 -4.02 21.59
N ALA A 17 29.34 -3.05 22.27
CA ALA A 17 28.09 -3.27 22.94
C ALA A 17 27.02 -3.46 21.84
N PHE A 18 26.64 -4.68 21.58
CA PHE A 18 25.45 -5.00 20.80
C PHE A 18 24.25 -4.51 21.61
N ALA A 19 23.75 -3.31 21.26
CA ALA A 19 22.59 -2.71 21.90
C ALA A 19 21.26 -3.35 21.48
N GLN A 20 21.31 -4.43 20.70
CA GLN A 20 20.13 -5.18 20.27
C GLN A 20 19.95 -6.43 21.13
N GLN A 21 18.70 -6.82 21.35
CA GLN A 21 18.39 -8.10 21.96
C GLN A 21 19.11 -9.20 21.20
N ASN A 22 19.98 -9.92 21.88
CA ASN A 22 20.72 -11.03 21.27
C ASN A 22 19.81 -12.25 21.08
N LEU A 23 18.86 -12.14 20.18
CA LEU A 23 18.11 -13.26 19.61
C LEU A 23 18.84 -13.89 18.42
N MET A 24 20.05 -13.42 18.15
CA MET A 24 20.86 -13.85 17.03
C MET A 24 21.44 -15.22 17.29
N GLY A 25 20.68 -16.22 16.88
CA GLY A 25 21.31 -17.43 16.42
C GLY A 25 22.25 -17.12 15.24
N THR A 26 22.95 -18.10 14.81
CA THR A 26 23.86 -18.05 13.65
C THR A 26 23.09 -17.75 12.36
N ALA A 27 22.70 -16.49 12.13
CA ALA A 27 22.15 -16.07 10.86
C ALA A 27 23.30 -16.13 9.81
N VAL A 28 23.08 -16.89 8.76
CA VAL A 28 23.94 -16.86 7.59
C VAL A 28 23.55 -15.61 6.80
N GLU A 29 24.48 -14.67 6.64
CA GLU A 29 24.26 -13.50 5.78
C GLU A 29 24.26 -13.94 4.33
N LEU A 30 23.13 -13.76 3.64
CA LEU A 30 22.97 -14.04 2.23
C LEU A 30 22.57 -12.76 1.50
N ASN A 31 23.06 -12.61 0.28
CA ASN A 31 22.53 -11.63 -0.64
C ASN A 31 21.25 -12.19 -1.29
N SER A 32 20.08 -11.77 -0.81
CA SER A 32 18.78 -12.21 -1.29
C SER A 32 17.71 -11.11 -1.06
N PRO A 33 16.99 -10.67 -2.11
CA PRO A 33 17.23 -10.97 -3.53
C PRO A 33 18.51 -10.30 -4.02
N ASP A 34 19.24 -10.99 -4.92
CA ASP A 34 20.42 -10.49 -5.60
C ASP A 34 20.04 -10.07 -7.02
N ILE A 35 19.94 -8.75 -7.24
CA ILE A 35 19.54 -8.18 -8.53
C ILE A 35 20.81 -7.99 -9.37
N HIS A 36 20.87 -8.67 -10.52
CA HIS A 36 21.99 -8.60 -11.43
C HIS A 36 21.91 -7.39 -12.39
N GLU A 37 23.00 -7.07 -13.06
CA GLU A 37 23.09 -5.94 -14.01
C GLU A 37 22.11 -6.04 -15.16
N ASP A 38 21.71 -7.24 -15.54
CA ASP A 38 20.70 -7.49 -16.59
C ASP A 38 19.26 -7.52 -16.05
N ASN A 39 19.04 -7.20 -14.78
CA ASN A 39 17.77 -7.30 -14.07
C ASN A 39 17.25 -8.76 -13.88
N SER A 40 18.05 -9.78 -14.12
CA SER A 40 17.74 -11.10 -13.58
C SER A 40 17.95 -11.10 -12.05
N VAL A 41 17.25 -11.98 -11.33
CA VAL A 41 17.26 -11.96 -9.85
C VAL A 41 17.52 -13.34 -9.30
N THR A 42 18.48 -13.45 -8.38
CA THR A 42 18.74 -14.68 -7.63
C THR A 42 18.22 -14.55 -6.20
N PHE A 43 17.41 -15.52 -5.82
CA PHE A 43 16.88 -15.66 -4.46
C PHE A 43 17.63 -16.78 -3.73
N ARG A 44 18.01 -16.54 -2.48
CA ARG A 44 18.74 -17.50 -1.64
C ARG A 44 18.13 -17.61 -0.27
N VAL A 45 18.09 -18.83 0.28
CA VAL A 45 17.71 -19.05 1.67
C VAL A 45 18.54 -20.19 2.28
N TYR A 46 18.98 -19.99 3.51
CA TYR A 46 19.69 -21.02 4.27
C TYR A 46 18.69 -21.94 4.98
N ALA A 47 18.62 -23.18 4.52
CA ALA A 47 17.72 -24.18 5.07
C ALA A 47 18.35 -25.59 5.00
N PRO A 48 19.45 -25.85 5.77
CA PRO A 48 20.30 -27.05 5.62
C PRO A 48 19.62 -28.36 6.01
N LYS A 49 18.42 -28.32 6.59
CA LYS A 49 17.66 -29.51 7.00
C LYS A 49 16.32 -29.63 6.25
N ALA A 50 16.06 -28.70 5.33
CA ALA A 50 14.83 -28.73 4.56
C ALA A 50 14.86 -29.87 3.53
N VAL A 51 13.72 -30.51 3.34
CA VAL A 51 13.48 -31.50 2.28
C VAL A 51 13.05 -30.81 1.00
N THR A 52 12.26 -29.73 1.13
CA THR A 52 11.75 -28.94 0.00
C THR A 52 11.81 -27.45 0.31
N VAL A 53 12.29 -26.68 -0.65
CA VAL A 53 12.20 -25.21 -0.62
C VAL A 53 11.64 -24.74 -1.94
N ARG A 54 10.59 -23.92 -1.85
CA ARG A 54 9.90 -23.36 -3.02
C ARG A 54 9.81 -21.85 -2.90
N LEU A 55 9.77 -21.19 -4.03
CA LEU A 55 9.58 -19.74 -4.19
C LEU A 55 8.27 -19.47 -4.93
N THR A 56 7.55 -18.44 -4.51
CA THR A 56 6.50 -17.80 -5.30
C THR A 56 6.70 -16.30 -5.32
N GLY A 57 6.21 -15.65 -6.35
CA GLY A 57 6.27 -14.19 -6.49
C GLY A 57 5.50 -13.75 -7.73
N ASP A 58 5.06 -12.50 -7.73
CA ASP A 58 4.24 -11.93 -8.80
C ASP A 58 5.01 -11.68 -10.13
N PHE A 59 6.30 -11.98 -10.15
CA PHE A 59 7.14 -12.05 -11.36
C PHE A 59 7.13 -13.42 -12.05
N LEU A 60 6.59 -14.45 -11.40
CA LEU A 60 6.50 -15.81 -11.97
C LEU A 60 5.25 -15.97 -12.86
N PRO A 61 5.23 -16.95 -13.76
CA PRO A 61 4.02 -17.27 -14.49
C PRO A 61 2.82 -17.50 -13.56
N HIS A 62 1.63 -17.11 -14.02
CA HIS A 62 0.40 -17.24 -13.27
C HIS A 62 -0.45 -18.38 -13.81
N HIS A 63 -1.29 -18.94 -12.96
CA HIS A 63 -2.33 -19.89 -13.32
C HIS A 63 -3.65 -19.49 -12.69
N ILE A 64 -4.75 -19.95 -13.27
CA ILE A 64 -6.08 -19.74 -12.72
C ILE A 64 -6.28 -20.68 -11.54
N ALA A 65 -6.56 -20.12 -10.37
CA ALA A 65 -6.97 -20.86 -9.20
C ALA A 65 -8.43 -20.56 -8.87
N ASP A 66 -9.18 -21.60 -8.53
CA ASP A 66 -10.53 -21.50 -7.97
C ASP A 66 -10.44 -21.78 -6.46
N ASN A 67 -10.70 -20.77 -5.67
CA ASN A 67 -10.72 -20.87 -4.22
C ASN A 67 -12.15 -20.64 -3.72
N ASN A 68 -12.95 -21.72 -3.71
CA ASN A 68 -14.35 -21.72 -3.29
C ASN A 68 -15.24 -20.74 -4.08
N GLY A 69 -15.10 -20.71 -5.40
CA GLY A 69 -15.84 -19.84 -6.30
C GLY A 69 -15.18 -18.47 -6.54
N TYR A 70 -14.06 -18.17 -5.88
CA TYR A 70 -13.21 -17.03 -6.20
C TYR A 70 -12.16 -17.46 -7.22
N VAL A 71 -12.50 -17.28 -8.50
CA VAL A 71 -11.58 -17.57 -9.61
C VAL A 71 -10.65 -16.38 -9.79
N THR A 72 -9.35 -16.61 -9.66
CA THR A 72 -8.33 -15.56 -9.81
C THR A 72 -7.02 -16.11 -10.35
N GLU A 73 -6.21 -15.23 -10.92
CA GLU A 73 -4.82 -15.55 -11.24
C GLU A 73 -3.96 -15.51 -9.99
N VAL A 74 -3.15 -16.55 -9.83
CA VAL A 74 -2.13 -16.62 -8.78
C VAL A 74 -0.80 -17.06 -9.37
N PRO A 75 0.35 -16.57 -8.85
CA PRO A 75 1.64 -17.03 -9.31
C PRO A 75 1.87 -18.50 -8.95
N ILE A 76 2.60 -19.20 -9.79
CA ILE A 76 3.02 -20.59 -9.54
C ILE A 76 4.04 -20.63 -8.38
N TRP A 77 4.24 -21.85 -7.86
CA TRP A 77 5.34 -22.17 -6.97
C TRP A 77 6.43 -22.88 -7.76
N VAL A 78 7.66 -22.39 -7.72
CA VAL A 78 8.84 -23.03 -8.33
C VAL A 78 9.70 -23.67 -7.26
N ASP A 79 10.29 -24.83 -7.59
CA ASP A 79 11.22 -25.50 -6.69
C ASP A 79 12.59 -24.80 -6.78
N MET A 80 13.19 -24.52 -5.63
CA MET A 80 14.54 -24.04 -5.52
C MET A 80 15.54 -25.22 -5.56
N LYS A 81 16.77 -24.97 -5.96
CA LYS A 81 17.82 -25.98 -6.00
C LYS A 81 18.69 -25.90 -4.77
N GLU A 82 18.90 -27.02 -4.11
CA GLU A 82 19.88 -27.10 -3.03
C GLU A 82 21.27 -26.95 -3.59
N GLY A 83 21.99 -25.95 -3.07
CA GLY A 83 23.38 -25.67 -3.37
C GLY A 83 24.32 -26.25 -2.31
N LYS A 84 25.49 -25.65 -2.15
CA LYS A 84 26.46 -26.03 -1.12
C LYS A 84 26.02 -25.51 0.26
N ASP A 85 26.39 -26.22 1.29
CA ASP A 85 26.27 -25.80 2.69
C ASP A 85 24.81 -25.50 3.15
N GLY A 86 23.81 -26.11 2.49
CA GLY A 86 22.41 -25.96 2.87
C GLY A 86 21.76 -24.65 2.40
N ILE A 87 22.36 -24.00 1.41
CA ILE A 87 21.80 -22.83 0.76
C ILE A 87 20.95 -23.31 -0.44
N TRP A 88 19.72 -22.86 -0.49
CA TRP A 88 18.81 -23.08 -1.61
C TRP A 88 18.74 -21.84 -2.48
N GLU A 89 18.76 -22.02 -3.79
CA GLU A 89 18.82 -20.93 -4.77
C GLU A 89 17.79 -21.10 -5.89
N TYR A 90 17.28 -19.97 -6.37
CA TYR A 90 16.52 -19.86 -7.61
C TYR A 90 16.92 -18.55 -8.31
N THR A 91 17.23 -18.63 -9.58
CA THR A 91 17.46 -17.45 -10.44
C THR A 91 16.33 -17.37 -11.47
N THR A 92 15.80 -16.16 -11.71
CA THR A 92 14.78 -15.96 -12.75
C THR A 92 15.28 -16.38 -14.12
N ASP A 93 14.38 -16.86 -14.99
CA ASP A 93 14.75 -17.33 -16.34
C ASP A 93 15.27 -16.22 -17.27
N GLY A 94 15.17 -14.97 -16.85
CA GLY A 94 15.65 -13.80 -17.56
C GLY A 94 15.40 -12.51 -16.79
N PRO A 95 15.68 -11.36 -17.43
CA PRO A 95 15.51 -10.05 -16.82
C PRO A 95 14.03 -9.76 -16.49
N LEU A 96 13.82 -9.14 -15.35
CA LEU A 96 12.51 -8.63 -14.93
C LEU A 96 12.32 -7.19 -15.41
N ALA A 97 11.09 -6.83 -15.75
CA ALA A 97 10.74 -5.47 -16.10
C ALA A 97 10.86 -4.53 -14.90
N PRO A 98 11.10 -3.21 -15.10
CA PRO A 98 11.06 -2.22 -14.03
C PRO A 98 9.70 -2.18 -13.32
N GLU A 99 9.65 -2.72 -12.11
CA GLU A 99 8.43 -2.87 -11.29
C GLU A 99 8.81 -3.19 -9.83
N LEU A 100 7.86 -3.05 -8.91
CA LEU A 100 7.98 -3.52 -7.54
C LEU A 100 7.28 -4.88 -7.42
N TYR A 101 8.06 -5.88 -7.09
CA TYR A 101 7.66 -7.28 -7.01
C TYR A 101 7.60 -7.78 -5.57
N SER A 102 6.65 -8.64 -5.29
CA SER A 102 6.54 -9.37 -4.03
C SER A 102 6.92 -10.84 -4.19
N TYR A 103 7.43 -11.43 -3.12
CA TYR A 103 7.77 -12.85 -3.09
C TYR A 103 7.73 -13.45 -1.70
N MET A 104 7.73 -14.78 -1.64
CA MET A 104 7.73 -15.55 -0.40
C MET A 104 8.33 -16.93 -0.64
N PHE A 105 9.01 -17.46 0.36
CA PHE A 105 9.44 -18.85 0.38
C PHE A 105 8.39 -19.76 1.02
N ARG A 106 8.50 -21.05 0.71
CA ARG A 106 7.84 -22.13 1.44
C ARG A 106 8.87 -23.22 1.74
N ILE A 107 9.15 -23.45 3.02
CA ILE A 107 10.11 -24.45 3.49
C ILE A 107 9.31 -25.59 4.11
N ASP A 108 9.42 -26.79 3.55
CA ASP A 108 8.68 -28.00 3.98
C ASP A 108 7.17 -27.74 4.21
N GLY A 109 6.57 -26.97 3.30
CA GLY A 109 5.16 -26.61 3.33
C GLY A 109 4.80 -25.37 4.15
N LEU A 110 5.71 -24.82 4.97
CA LEU A 110 5.46 -23.62 5.79
C LEU A 110 5.82 -22.35 5.03
N PRO A 111 4.94 -21.34 5.01
CA PRO A 111 5.29 -20.02 4.45
C PRO A 111 6.40 -19.38 5.28
N TYR A 112 7.39 -18.82 4.61
CA TYR A 112 8.58 -18.26 5.22
C TYR A 112 9.00 -16.97 4.53
N ALA A 113 9.06 -15.88 5.30
CA ALA A 113 9.59 -14.62 4.79
C ALA A 113 11.12 -14.68 4.70
N ASP A 114 11.70 -14.05 3.69
CA ASP A 114 13.14 -13.98 3.53
C ASP A 114 13.80 -13.21 4.70
N PRO A 115 14.63 -13.85 5.52
CA PRO A 115 15.27 -13.17 6.63
C PRO A 115 16.42 -12.24 6.18
N SER A 116 16.92 -12.41 4.96
CA SER A 116 18.01 -11.61 4.39
C SER A 116 17.49 -10.30 3.77
N ASN A 117 16.19 -10.21 3.50
CA ASN A 117 15.55 -9.02 2.95
C ASN A 117 14.76 -8.27 4.02
N PRO A 118 15.19 -7.05 4.43
CA PRO A 118 14.44 -6.25 5.40
C PRO A 118 13.13 -5.66 4.84
N PHE A 119 13.00 -5.59 3.51
CA PHE A 119 11.81 -5.05 2.86
C PHE A 119 10.69 -6.07 2.86
N ARG A 120 9.72 -5.84 3.72
CA ARG A 120 8.56 -6.72 3.85
C ARG A 120 7.31 -5.92 4.17
N HIS A 121 6.19 -6.42 3.71
CA HIS A 121 4.88 -5.85 3.92
C HIS A 121 3.94 -6.90 4.52
N ARG A 122 3.05 -6.45 5.40
CA ARG A 122 1.96 -7.27 5.90
C ARG A 122 0.75 -7.07 4.99
N ASP A 123 0.30 -8.13 4.35
CA ASP A 123 -0.97 -8.15 3.65
C ASP A 123 -1.92 -9.11 4.37
N MET A 124 -3.00 -8.57 4.90
CA MET A 124 -3.95 -9.30 5.76
C MET A 124 -3.25 -10.01 6.93
N THR A 125 -3.03 -11.31 6.84
CA THR A 125 -2.40 -12.14 7.87
C THR A 125 -1.01 -12.62 7.50
N VAL A 126 -0.53 -12.33 6.30
CA VAL A 126 0.70 -12.85 5.74
C VAL A 126 1.74 -11.73 5.62
N TRP A 127 2.99 -12.07 5.89
CA TRP A 127 4.14 -11.23 5.60
C TRP A 127 4.76 -11.69 4.28
N THR A 128 4.89 -10.77 3.33
CA THR A 128 5.60 -10.98 2.08
C THR A 128 6.81 -10.04 2.00
N ASN A 129 7.89 -10.51 1.41
CA ASN A 129 9.00 -9.64 1.06
C ASN A 129 8.74 -8.99 -0.29
N TYR A 130 9.39 -7.87 -0.53
CA TYR A 130 9.35 -7.20 -1.82
C TYR A 130 10.74 -6.68 -2.21
N PHE A 131 10.90 -6.45 -3.51
CA PHE A 131 12.07 -5.80 -4.08
C PHE A 131 11.65 -4.95 -5.28
N LEU A 132 12.49 -4.01 -5.64
CA LEU A 132 12.24 -3.08 -6.73
C LEU A 132 13.29 -3.30 -7.83
N ILE A 133 12.81 -3.52 -9.05
CA ILE A 133 13.63 -3.34 -10.26
C ILE A 133 13.39 -1.90 -10.71
N THR A 134 14.41 -1.07 -10.51
CA THR A 134 14.35 0.33 -10.96
C THR A 134 14.39 0.43 -12.49
N GLY A 135 14.12 1.60 -13.05
CA GLY A 135 14.10 1.79 -14.49
C GLY A 135 14.29 3.24 -14.88
N GLU A 136 14.14 3.52 -16.17
CA GLU A 136 14.18 4.88 -16.70
C GLU A 136 12.93 5.67 -16.31
N GLU A 137 13.03 7.01 -16.34
CA GLU A 137 11.92 7.91 -16.06
C GLU A 137 10.65 7.52 -16.85
N GLY A 138 9.54 7.42 -16.16
CA GLY A 138 8.23 7.04 -16.71
C GLY A 138 7.91 5.55 -16.63
N THR A 139 8.89 4.70 -16.30
CA THR A 139 8.61 3.28 -15.98
C THR A 139 7.98 3.13 -14.59
N PRO A 140 7.20 2.04 -14.32
CA PRO A 140 6.70 1.78 -12.99
C PRO A 140 7.80 1.72 -11.93
N GLY A 141 8.92 1.03 -12.22
CA GLY A 141 10.06 0.94 -11.30
C GLY A 141 10.60 2.31 -10.89
N TYR A 142 10.77 3.24 -11.84
CA TYR A 142 11.16 4.61 -11.53
C TYR A 142 10.13 5.32 -10.66
N MET A 143 8.85 5.20 -11.00
CA MET A 143 7.77 5.91 -10.28
C MET A 143 7.60 5.44 -8.84
N TYR A 144 8.02 4.21 -8.54
CA TYR A 144 7.93 3.63 -7.18
C TYR A 144 9.22 3.78 -6.37
N ASP A 145 10.29 4.25 -6.99
CA ASP A 145 11.59 4.43 -6.34
C ASP A 145 11.74 5.80 -5.68
N VAL A 146 12.75 5.91 -4.82
CA VAL A 146 13.19 7.18 -4.25
C VAL A 146 14.22 7.79 -5.21
N ASN A 147 13.78 8.77 -6.00
CA ASN A 147 14.61 9.45 -6.98
C ASN A 147 15.17 10.76 -6.40
N ASP A 148 16.16 11.35 -7.07
CA ASP A 148 16.72 12.66 -6.71
C ASP A 148 15.78 13.80 -7.15
N VAL A 149 14.65 13.89 -6.46
CA VAL A 149 13.59 14.91 -6.66
C VAL A 149 13.22 15.52 -5.32
N PRO A 150 12.59 16.70 -5.28
CA PRO A 150 12.05 17.23 -4.03
C PRO A 150 11.04 16.27 -3.39
N HIS A 151 11.19 15.98 -2.10
CA HIS A 151 10.34 15.05 -1.36
C HIS A 151 9.32 15.78 -0.50
N GLY A 152 8.11 15.21 -0.43
CA GLY A 152 7.11 15.56 0.56
C GLY A 152 7.38 14.93 1.93
N ASN A 153 6.62 15.35 2.93
CA ASN A 153 6.70 14.79 4.27
C ASN A 153 5.54 13.82 4.54
N VAL A 154 5.79 12.80 5.36
CA VAL A 154 4.76 11.88 5.85
C VAL A 154 4.65 12.01 7.36
N GLU A 155 3.49 12.40 7.83
CA GLU A 155 3.14 12.45 9.25
C GLU A 155 2.17 11.32 9.61
N ARG A 156 2.35 10.73 10.79
CA ARG A 156 1.41 9.79 11.41
C ARG A 156 0.82 10.44 12.64
N VAL A 157 -0.42 10.87 12.54
CA VAL A 157 -1.08 11.69 13.57
C VAL A 157 -2.31 10.99 14.14
N TRP A 158 -2.67 11.39 15.37
CA TRP A 158 -3.89 10.94 16.02
C TRP A 158 -4.98 12.00 15.85
N TYR A 159 -6.20 11.56 15.56
CA TYR A 159 -7.37 12.41 15.53
C TYR A 159 -8.53 11.78 16.31
N ASP A 160 -9.33 12.61 16.90
CA ASP A 160 -10.54 12.18 17.60
C ASP A 160 -11.68 11.93 16.63
N SER A 161 -12.30 10.75 16.71
CA SER A 161 -13.51 10.39 15.96
C SER A 161 -14.65 10.12 16.94
N PRO A 162 -15.41 11.15 17.31
CA PRO A 162 -16.55 11.00 18.23
C PRO A 162 -17.61 10.07 17.65
N THR A 163 -17.80 10.03 16.34
CA THR A 163 -18.74 9.14 15.67
C THR A 163 -18.41 7.67 15.93
N LEU A 164 -17.12 7.28 15.87
CA LEU A 164 -16.68 5.93 16.21
C LEU A 164 -16.42 5.75 17.70
N GLY A 165 -16.26 6.85 18.44
CA GLY A 165 -15.88 6.84 19.85
C GLY A 165 -14.46 6.35 20.09
N LEU A 166 -13.56 6.67 19.17
CA LEU A 166 -12.16 6.28 19.16
C LEU A 166 -11.26 7.48 18.85
N ASN A 167 -10.08 7.52 19.47
CA ASN A 167 -8.96 8.28 18.97
C ASN A 167 -8.24 7.42 17.93
N ARG A 168 -8.07 7.93 16.71
CA ARG A 168 -7.65 7.13 15.54
C ARG A 168 -6.41 7.69 14.90
N ARG A 169 -5.59 6.78 14.35
CA ARG A 169 -4.42 7.11 13.58
C ARG A 169 -4.76 7.36 12.11
N VAL A 170 -4.05 8.28 11.50
CA VAL A 170 -4.09 8.56 10.06
C VAL A 170 -2.69 8.91 9.59
N SER A 171 -2.31 8.46 8.40
CA SER A 171 -1.09 8.87 7.73
C SER A 171 -1.41 10.00 6.75
N ILE A 172 -0.60 11.06 6.75
CA ILE A 172 -0.82 12.24 5.92
C ILE A 172 0.48 12.60 5.22
N TYR A 173 0.44 12.62 3.88
CA TYR A 173 1.51 13.14 3.06
C TYR A 173 1.22 14.60 2.72
N THR A 174 2.22 15.46 2.89
CA THR A 174 2.23 16.86 2.44
C THR A 174 3.23 17.01 1.29
N PRO A 175 2.91 17.77 0.23
CA PRO A 175 3.76 17.82 -0.96
C PRO A 175 5.07 18.56 -0.70
N PRO A 176 6.09 18.39 -1.58
CA PRO A 176 7.35 19.12 -1.48
C PRO A 176 7.14 20.63 -1.34
N GLY A 177 7.89 21.27 -0.44
CA GLY A 177 7.80 22.70 -0.16
C GLY A 177 6.59 23.11 0.69
N TYR A 178 5.79 22.16 1.17
CA TYR A 178 4.64 22.47 2.03
C TYR A 178 5.08 23.28 3.27
N GLU A 179 6.13 22.90 3.99
CA GLU A 179 6.54 23.56 5.23
C GLU A 179 6.99 25.02 5.03
N ASP A 180 7.61 25.30 3.90
CA ASP A 180 8.16 26.63 3.56
C ASP A 180 7.14 27.57 2.91
N SER A 181 5.93 27.05 2.61
CA SER A 181 4.87 27.78 1.93
C SER A 181 3.72 28.13 2.88
N LYS A 182 2.96 29.17 2.52
CA LYS A 182 1.66 29.50 3.12
C LYS A 182 0.48 29.11 2.21
N GLU A 183 0.76 28.47 1.11
CA GLU A 183 -0.25 28.07 0.15
C GLU A 183 -1.18 26.99 0.73
N LYS A 184 -2.37 26.94 0.18
CA LYS A 184 -3.36 25.90 0.47
C LYS A 184 -3.36 24.90 -0.67
N TYR A 185 -3.54 23.65 -0.33
CA TYR A 185 -3.47 22.53 -1.26
C TYR A 185 -4.80 21.78 -1.37
N PRO A 186 -5.11 21.21 -2.52
CA PRO A 186 -6.21 20.28 -2.65
C PRO A 186 -5.90 18.98 -1.89
N VAL A 187 -6.93 18.18 -1.63
CA VAL A 187 -6.82 16.97 -0.79
C VAL A 187 -7.30 15.73 -1.54
N LEU A 188 -6.49 14.69 -1.51
CA LEU A 188 -6.85 13.33 -1.90
C LEU A 188 -7.00 12.45 -0.65
N TYR A 189 -8.16 11.86 -0.44
CA TYR A 189 -8.38 10.78 0.53
C TYR A 189 -8.16 9.44 -0.17
N LEU A 190 -7.19 8.65 0.32
CA LEU A 190 -6.71 7.41 -0.31
C LEU A 190 -6.94 6.22 0.62
N CYS A 191 -7.97 5.40 0.31
CA CYS A 191 -8.44 4.34 1.18
C CYS A 191 -7.86 2.97 0.80
N HIS A 192 -7.41 2.20 1.80
CA HIS A 192 -6.87 0.85 1.64
C HIS A 192 -7.98 -0.22 1.60
N GLY A 193 -7.62 -1.45 1.23
CA GLY A 193 -8.50 -2.62 1.17
C GLY A 193 -8.67 -3.36 2.50
N ALA A 194 -9.46 -4.42 2.48
CA ALA A 194 -9.66 -5.27 3.65
C ALA A 194 -8.34 -5.83 4.19
N GLY A 195 -8.20 -5.88 5.51
CA GLY A 195 -6.98 -6.37 6.18
C GLY A 195 -5.79 -5.41 6.19
N GLY A 196 -5.87 -4.30 5.46
CA GLY A 196 -4.88 -3.22 5.49
C GLY A 196 -5.08 -2.25 6.65
N ASP A 197 -4.27 -1.21 6.66
CA ASP A 197 -4.29 -0.12 7.63
C ASP A 197 -3.75 1.19 7.03
N GLU A 198 -3.60 2.23 7.83
CA GLU A 198 -3.15 3.56 7.41
C GLU A 198 -1.69 3.60 6.90
N ASN A 199 -0.95 2.49 6.97
CA ASN A 199 0.40 2.36 6.43
C ASN A 199 0.43 1.68 5.05
N SER A 200 -0.61 0.93 4.68
CA SER A 200 -0.59 0.05 3.50
C SER A 200 -0.24 0.77 2.19
N TRP A 201 -0.81 1.95 1.97
CA TRP A 201 -0.50 2.75 0.78
C TRP A 201 0.91 3.37 0.81
N LEU A 202 1.48 3.60 1.98
CA LEU A 202 2.86 4.11 2.11
C LEU A 202 3.87 2.99 1.92
N ASP A 203 3.67 1.86 2.62
CA ASP A 203 4.66 0.79 2.69
C ASP A 203 4.75 0.02 1.36
N PHE A 204 3.63 -0.49 0.86
CA PHE A 204 3.61 -1.30 -0.36
C PHE A 204 2.97 -0.60 -1.56
N GLY A 205 2.04 0.33 -1.31
CA GLY A 205 1.47 1.19 -2.35
C GLY A 205 2.42 2.28 -2.85
N ARG A 206 3.52 2.56 -2.14
CA ARG A 206 4.55 3.54 -2.52
C ARG A 206 3.97 4.94 -2.78
N ALA A 207 2.87 5.29 -2.11
CA ALA A 207 2.11 6.50 -2.42
C ALA A 207 2.94 7.79 -2.30
N SER A 208 3.84 7.91 -1.31
CA SER A 208 4.72 9.07 -1.17
C SER A 208 5.70 9.19 -2.34
N GLN A 209 6.35 8.09 -2.74
CA GLN A 209 7.27 8.06 -3.86
C GLN A 209 6.55 8.37 -5.18
N ILE A 210 5.39 7.76 -5.40
CA ILE A 210 4.55 8.05 -6.57
C ILE A 210 4.22 9.55 -6.64
N MET A 211 3.78 10.13 -5.53
CA MET A 211 3.41 11.55 -5.51
C MET A 211 4.62 12.46 -5.72
N ASP A 212 5.77 12.20 -5.09
CA ASP A 212 6.99 12.97 -5.29
C ASP A 212 7.41 12.96 -6.76
N ASN A 213 7.50 11.77 -7.35
CA ASN A 213 7.90 11.59 -8.75
C ASN A 213 6.89 12.22 -9.74
N MET A 214 5.58 12.05 -9.50
CA MET A 214 4.55 12.65 -10.35
C MET A 214 4.51 14.18 -10.26
N ILE A 215 4.74 14.75 -9.09
CA ILE A 215 4.81 16.21 -8.91
C ILE A 215 6.06 16.75 -9.58
N ALA A 216 7.22 16.12 -9.38
CA ALA A 216 8.49 16.54 -9.99
C ALA A 216 8.46 16.50 -11.53
N THR A 217 7.80 15.48 -12.11
CA THR A 217 7.63 15.36 -13.56
C THR A 217 6.45 16.17 -14.13
N GLY A 218 5.74 16.93 -13.29
CA GLY A 218 4.58 17.75 -13.70
C GLY A 218 3.32 16.96 -14.08
N LYS A 219 3.30 15.64 -13.82
CA LYS A 219 2.16 14.77 -14.10
C LYS A 219 1.02 14.95 -13.09
N ALA A 220 1.33 15.24 -11.82
CA ALA A 220 0.34 15.55 -10.80
C ALA A 220 0.51 16.95 -10.22
N LYS A 221 -0.58 17.55 -9.78
CA LYS A 221 -0.56 18.79 -9.00
C LYS A 221 -0.09 18.49 -7.57
N PRO A 222 0.66 19.41 -6.92
CA PRO A 222 0.92 19.30 -5.49
C PRO A 222 -0.39 19.20 -4.70
N MET A 223 -0.51 18.17 -3.86
CA MET A 223 -1.70 17.89 -3.06
C MET A 223 -1.35 17.24 -1.73
N ILE A 224 -2.24 17.38 -0.75
CA ILE A 224 -2.17 16.61 0.50
C ILE A 224 -2.84 15.25 0.24
N VAL A 225 -2.19 14.16 0.65
CA VAL A 225 -2.79 12.82 0.59
C VAL A 225 -3.07 12.32 2.01
N VAL A 226 -4.31 11.98 2.28
CA VAL A 226 -4.80 11.51 3.58
C VAL A 226 -5.12 10.04 3.49
N ILE A 227 -4.44 9.22 4.26
CA ILE A 227 -4.54 7.76 4.23
C ILE A 227 -5.11 7.28 5.58
N PRO A 228 -6.44 7.13 5.69
CA PRO A 228 -7.08 6.70 6.93
C PRO A 228 -6.99 5.19 7.12
N ASN A 229 -7.12 4.74 8.37
CA ASN A 229 -7.45 3.35 8.65
C ASN A 229 -8.93 3.09 8.31
N GLY A 230 -9.19 2.13 7.44
CA GLY A 230 -10.54 1.77 6.96
C GLY A 230 -11.30 0.82 7.88
N ASN A 231 -10.72 0.41 9.02
CA ASN A 231 -11.40 -0.46 9.96
C ASN A 231 -12.08 0.39 11.06
N PRO A 232 -13.41 0.36 11.19
CA PRO A 232 -14.14 1.20 12.15
C PRO A 232 -13.90 0.84 13.61
N MET A 233 -13.24 -0.31 13.87
CA MET A 233 -12.98 -0.81 15.22
C MET A 233 -11.50 -0.72 15.62
N ALA A 234 -10.62 -0.35 14.69
CA ALA A 234 -9.20 -0.19 14.95
C ALA A 234 -8.85 1.28 15.22
N ALA A 235 -8.08 1.53 16.28
CA ALA A 235 -7.53 2.85 16.53
C ALA A 235 -6.35 3.15 15.62
N ALA A 236 -5.50 2.15 15.33
CA ALA A 236 -4.31 2.27 14.53
C ALA A 236 -3.90 0.91 13.91
N ALA A 237 -2.87 0.95 13.08
CA ALA A 237 -2.20 -0.24 12.57
C ALA A 237 -1.68 -1.13 13.70
N PRO A 238 -1.51 -2.45 13.45
CA PRO A 238 -0.86 -3.33 14.40
C PRO A 238 0.54 -2.84 14.78
N GLY A 239 0.84 -2.83 16.07
CA GLY A 239 2.11 -2.30 16.59
C GLY A 239 2.05 -0.83 17.02
N ASP A 240 1.15 -0.04 16.46
CA ASP A 240 0.88 1.35 16.85
C ASP A 240 -0.31 1.46 17.83
N TRP A 241 -0.90 0.36 18.21
CA TRP A 241 -2.03 0.24 19.13
C TRP A 241 -1.73 -0.79 20.21
N HIS A 242 -2.71 -1.11 21.07
CA HIS A 242 -2.56 -2.08 22.15
C HIS A 242 -2.13 -3.46 21.64
N ALA A 243 -0.90 -3.88 21.94
CA ALA A 243 -0.30 -5.10 21.44
C ALA A 243 -1.11 -6.39 21.72
N GLY A 244 -1.86 -6.44 22.81
CA GLY A 244 -2.67 -7.62 23.18
C GLY A 244 -4.06 -7.66 22.53
N LEU A 245 -4.49 -6.60 21.83
CA LEU A 245 -5.86 -6.50 21.31
C LEU A 245 -5.98 -6.87 19.83
N TYR A 246 -4.87 -6.82 19.09
CA TYR A 246 -4.92 -7.12 17.68
C TYR A 246 -4.96 -8.62 17.42
N LYS A 247 -5.95 -9.05 16.63
CA LYS A 247 -5.98 -10.38 16.03
C LYS A 247 -5.89 -10.21 14.52
N ALA A 248 -4.96 -10.92 13.90
CA ALA A 248 -4.84 -10.95 12.46
C ALA A 248 -6.14 -11.49 11.85
N SER A 249 -6.88 -10.61 11.18
CA SER A 249 -8.14 -10.95 10.51
C SER A 249 -8.42 -9.92 9.43
N MET A 250 -9.25 -10.27 8.46
CA MET A 250 -9.70 -9.33 7.43
C MET A 250 -10.47 -8.14 8.01
N SER A 251 -11.16 -8.34 9.14
CA SER A 251 -11.90 -7.26 9.80
C SER A 251 -11.03 -6.41 10.72
N GLY A 252 -9.83 -6.90 11.11
CA GLY A 252 -8.97 -6.25 12.11
C GLY A 252 -9.62 -6.07 13.47
N ALA A 253 -10.77 -6.72 13.73
CA ALA A 253 -11.51 -6.55 14.95
C ALA A 253 -10.76 -7.17 16.13
N PRO A 254 -10.51 -6.42 17.20
CA PRO A 254 -9.86 -6.95 18.40
C PRO A 254 -10.72 -8.02 19.10
N ASN A 255 -12.03 -7.89 19.00
CA ASN A 255 -13.00 -8.88 19.47
C ASN A 255 -14.10 -9.04 18.43
N PRO A 256 -14.34 -10.24 17.86
CA PRO A 256 -15.37 -10.47 16.86
C PRO A 256 -16.80 -10.24 17.36
N GLU A 257 -17.02 -10.23 18.67
CA GLU A 257 -18.33 -9.93 19.27
C GLU A 257 -18.60 -8.42 19.39
N THR A 258 -17.57 -7.59 19.29
CA THR A 258 -17.69 -6.13 19.36
C THR A 258 -18.17 -5.60 18.00
N LYS A 259 -19.27 -4.87 18.00
CA LYS A 259 -19.75 -4.16 16.81
C LYS A 259 -19.23 -2.72 16.80
N ALA A 260 -18.87 -2.23 15.62
CA ALA A 260 -18.55 -0.82 15.45
C ALA A 260 -19.78 0.04 15.79
N LYS A 261 -19.55 1.21 16.39
CA LYS A 261 -20.63 2.19 16.69
C LYS A 261 -21.23 2.80 15.43
N ALA A 262 -20.38 2.97 14.41
CA ALA A 262 -20.75 3.52 13.11
C ALA A 262 -19.84 2.94 12.03
N THR A 263 -20.17 3.17 10.79
CA THR A 263 -19.37 2.82 9.62
C THR A 263 -18.30 3.89 9.35
N ILE A 264 -17.28 3.56 8.55
CA ILE A 264 -16.27 4.53 8.10
C ILE A 264 -16.91 5.69 7.30
N PRO A 265 -17.83 5.46 6.34
CA PRO A 265 -18.51 6.55 5.67
C PRO A 265 -19.27 7.52 6.62
N GLU A 266 -19.95 7.01 7.63
CA GLU A 266 -20.63 7.85 8.63
C GLU A 266 -19.65 8.69 9.47
N ALA A 267 -18.49 8.15 9.77
CA ALA A 267 -17.44 8.82 10.56
C ALA A 267 -16.51 9.70 9.72
N PHE A 268 -16.60 9.66 8.40
CA PHE A 268 -15.68 10.38 7.52
C PHE A 268 -15.62 11.89 7.75
N PRO A 269 -16.74 12.59 8.11
CA PRO A 269 -16.70 14.00 8.49
C PRO A 269 -15.78 14.34 9.66
N ASP A 270 -15.59 13.44 10.63
CA ASP A 270 -14.64 13.64 11.74
C ASP A 270 -13.22 13.83 11.22
N LEU A 271 -12.80 12.95 10.30
CA LEU A 271 -11.49 13.02 9.65
C LEU A 271 -11.37 14.30 8.79
N MET A 272 -12.38 14.60 7.97
CA MET A 272 -12.36 15.80 7.13
C MET A 272 -12.22 17.07 7.98
N LYS A 273 -12.95 17.15 9.08
CA LYS A 273 -12.86 18.28 10.03
C LYS A 273 -11.45 18.40 10.64
N TYR A 274 -10.85 17.27 11.02
CA TYR A 274 -9.48 17.26 11.53
C TYR A 274 -8.50 17.80 10.48
N VAL A 275 -8.52 17.28 9.24
CA VAL A 275 -7.65 17.71 8.15
C VAL A 275 -7.85 19.19 7.83
N GLU A 276 -9.08 19.66 7.73
CA GLU A 276 -9.40 21.06 7.45
C GLU A 276 -8.98 22.04 8.56
N SER A 277 -8.81 21.58 9.79
CA SER A 277 -8.40 22.41 10.94
C SER A 277 -6.89 22.40 11.22
N HIS A 278 -6.17 21.38 10.74
CA HIS A 278 -4.75 21.21 11.04
C HIS A 278 -3.83 21.44 9.82
N TYR A 279 -4.38 21.33 8.61
CA TYR A 279 -3.60 21.46 7.38
C TYR A 279 -4.12 22.61 6.50
N ARG A 280 -3.25 23.15 5.68
CA ARG A 280 -3.58 24.23 4.73
C ARG A 280 -4.30 23.66 3.50
N VAL A 281 -5.59 23.44 3.60
CA VAL A 281 -6.41 22.84 2.58
C VAL A 281 -7.25 23.85 1.81
N LEU A 282 -7.40 23.63 0.51
CA LEU A 282 -8.43 24.22 -0.34
C LEU A 282 -9.73 23.48 -0.11
N LYS A 283 -10.83 24.21 0.12
CA LYS A 283 -12.14 23.62 0.42
C LYS A 283 -13.02 23.46 -0.82
N GLY A 284 -13.99 22.58 -0.69
CA GLY A 284 -15.05 22.34 -1.69
C GLY A 284 -14.72 21.23 -2.68
N ALA A 285 -15.75 20.71 -3.33
CA ALA A 285 -15.68 19.52 -4.18
C ALA A 285 -14.59 19.62 -5.27
N LYS A 286 -14.40 20.79 -5.87
CA LYS A 286 -13.38 21.00 -6.90
C LYS A 286 -11.93 20.82 -6.42
N ASN A 287 -11.71 20.78 -5.11
CA ASN A 287 -10.39 20.63 -4.48
C ASN A 287 -10.31 19.38 -3.61
N THR A 288 -11.29 18.47 -3.71
CA THR A 288 -11.34 17.28 -2.85
C THR A 288 -11.58 16.05 -3.72
N ALA A 289 -10.66 15.10 -3.61
CA ALA A 289 -10.73 13.80 -4.26
C ALA A 289 -10.83 12.68 -3.22
N MET A 290 -11.42 11.58 -3.62
CA MET A 290 -11.43 10.35 -2.83
C MET A 290 -11.28 9.14 -3.75
N CYS A 291 -10.39 8.24 -3.40
CA CYS A 291 -10.27 6.95 -4.09
C CYS A 291 -9.89 5.85 -3.10
N GLY A 292 -10.03 4.62 -3.54
CA GLY A 292 -9.63 3.49 -2.73
C GLY A 292 -9.72 2.16 -3.46
N LEU A 293 -8.99 1.19 -2.93
CA LEU A 293 -8.94 -0.16 -3.45
C LEU A 293 -9.88 -1.10 -2.67
N SER A 294 -10.50 -2.06 -3.37
CA SER A 294 -11.29 -3.14 -2.75
C SER A 294 -12.35 -2.60 -1.77
N MET A 295 -12.25 -2.94 -0.49
CA MET A 295 -13.07 -2.35 0.59
C MET A 295 -13.02 -0.82 0.58
N GLY A 296 -11.85 -0.22 0.36
CA GLY A 296 -11.68 1.23 0.26
C GLY A 296 -12.43 1.83 -0.93
N GLY A 297 -12.57 1.10 -2.03
CA GLY A 297 -13.45 1.49 -3.14
C GLY A 297 -14.93 1.52 -2.71
N GLY A 298 -15.36 0.53 -1.93
CA GLY A 298 -16.70 0.54 -1.31
C GLY A 298 -16.90 1.72 -0.35
N HIS A 299 -15.91 2.02 0.50
CA HIS A 299 -15.94 3.20 1.36
C HIS A 299 -16.00 4.50 0.56
N THR A 300 -15.24 4.58 -0.55
CA THR A 300 -15.26 5.74 -1.45
C THR A 300 -16.63 5.95 -2.05
N LEU A 301 -17.24 4.90 -2.61
CA LEU A 301 -18.59 4.97 -3.16
C LEU A 301 -19.61 5.45 -2.12
N GLN A 302 -19.65 4.80 -0.95
CA GLN A 302 -20.61 5.11 0.09
C GLN A 302 -20.42 6.52 0.65
N THR A 303 -19.17 6.93 0.93
CA THR A 303 -18.87 8.27 1.46
C THR A 303 -19.26 9.35 0.47
N THR A 304 -18.95 9.19 -0.81
CA THR A 304 -19.25 10.19 -1.82
C THR A 304 -20.75 10.27 -2.14
N ALA A 305 -21.47 9.16 -2.02
CA ALA A 305 -22.93 9.14 -2.10
C ALA A 305 -23.60 9.85 -0.90
N MET A 306 -23.06 9.66 0.31
CA MET A 306 -23.59 10.30 1.54
C MET A 306 -23.29 11.81 1.58
N TYR A 307 -22.15 12.23 1.03
CA TYR A 307 -21.68 13.62 1.07
C TYR A 307 -21.41 14.17 -0.34
N PRO A 308 -22.43 14.25 -1.21
CA PRO A 308 -22.24 14.53 -2.64
C PRO A 308 -21.69 15.92 -2.95
N ASP A 309 -21.78 16.87 -2.00
CA ASP A 309 -21.25 18.23 -2.14
C ASP A 309 -19.75 18.34 -1.78
N LYS A 310 -19.13 17.26 -1.30
CA LYS A 310 -17.78 17.30 -0.76
C LYS A 310 -16.70 16.89 -1.77
N PHE A 311 -17.04 16.04 -2.73
CA PHE A 311 -16.06 15.39 -3.60
C PHE A 311 -16.33 15.68 -5.07
N GLY A 312 -15.29 16.12 -5.80
CA GLY A 312 -15.37 16.36 -7.24
C GLY A 312 -14.63 15.31 -8.09
N TYR A 313 -13.84 14.46 -7.47
CA TYR A 313 -13.04 13.44 -8.12
C TYR A 313 -13.15 12.13 -7.34
N ILE A 314 -13.55 11.08 -8.01
CA ILE A 314 -13.85 9.77 -7.40
C ILE A 314 -13.13 8.67 -8.16
N GLY A 315 -12.40 7.80 -7.45
CA GLY A 315 -11.69 6.65 -8.03
C GLY A 315 -12.04 5.36 -7.30
N LEU A 316 -12.53 4.37 -8.01
CA LEU A 316 -12.91 3.05 -7.51
C LEU A 316 -11.95 2.02 -8.12
N PHE A 317 -10.99 1.52 -7.32
CA PHE A 317 -9.94 0.60 -7.76
C PHE A 317 -10.26 -0.82 -7.29
N SER A 318 -10.62 -1.71 -8.21
CA SER A 318 -11.13 -3.04 -7.86
C SER A 318 -12.11 -2.96 -6.69
N GLY A 319 -13.06 -2.03 -6.78
CA GLY A 319 -13.89 -1.62 -5.64
C GLY A 319 -14.91 -2.69 -5.26
N ALA A 320 -15.18 -2.83 -3.97
CA ALA A 320 -16.33 -3.58 -3.46
C ALA A 320 -17.60 -2.77 -3.72
N VAL A 321 -18.03 -2.74 -4.98
CA VAL A 321 -19.19 -1.98 -5.48
C VAL A 321 -20.17 -2.92 -6.16
N PHE A 322 -21.46 -2.60 -6.07
CA PHE A 322 -22.50 -3.48 -6.58
C PHE A 322 -23.49 -2.70 -7.45
N GLN A 323 -24.06 -3.37 -8.44
CA GLN A 323 -25.04 -2.76 -9.35
C GLN A 323 -26.17 -2.03 -8.61
N ASN A 324 -26.62 -2.56 -7.48
CA ASN A 324 -27.69 -1.94 -6.67
C ASN A 324 -27.27 -0.63 -5.97
N ASP A 325 -25.98 -0.32 -5.91
CA ASP A 325 -25.48 0.93 -5.33
C ASP A 325 -25.74 2.14 -6.24
N ILE A 326 -26.05 1.91 -7.51
CA ILE A 326 -26.20 2.96 -8.51
C ILE A 326 -27.27 4.00 -8.13
N GLU A 327 -28.36 3.56 -7.48
CA GLU A 327 -29.46 4.44 -7.08
C GLU A 327 -29.03 5.46 -6.02
N LYS A 328 -28.01 5.15 -5.22
CA LYS A 328 -27.47 6.04 -4.18
C LYS A 328 -26.66 7.21 -4.76
N LEU A 329 -26.28 7.12 -6.03
CA LEU A 329 -25.34 8.06 -6.67
C LEU A 329 -26.06 9.23 -7.36
N ALA A 330 -27.38 9.22 -7.50
CA ALA A 330 -28.12 10.29 -8.14
C ALA A 330 -27.80 11.70 -7.57
N PRO A 331 -27.70 11.90 -6.24
CA PRO A 331 -27.33 13.21 -5.69
C PRO A 331 -25.89 13.63 -6.06
N LEU A 332 -24.95 12.69 -6.14
CA LEU A 332 -23.56 12.95 -6.52
C LEU A 332 -23.48 13.39 -8.00
N PHE A 333 -24.11 12.64 -8.90
CA PHE A 333 -24.09 12.98 -10.32
C PHE A 333 -24.87 14.26 -10.64
N ALA A 334 -25.87 14.63 -9.84
CA ALA A 334 -26.49 15.94 -9.93
C ALA A 334 -25.53 17.11 -9.61
N LYS A 335 -24.41 16.85 -8.92
CA LYS A 335 -23.33 17.84 -8.67
C LYS A 335 -22.25 17.84 -9.74
N ASN A 336 -22.37 16.97 -10.74
CA ASN A 336 -21.47 16.86 -11.88
C ASN A 336 -19.98 16.69 -11.46
N PRO A 337 -19.61 15.54 -10.86
CA PRO A 337 -18.23 15.27 -10.50
C PRO A 337 -17.32 15.39 -11.74
N LYS A 338 -16.11 15.89 -11.55
CA LYS A 338 -15.14 16.12 -12.63
C LYS A 338 -14.54 14.82 -13.17
N VAL A 339 -14.30 13.87 -12.26
CA VAL A 339 -13.77 12.54 -12.58
C VAL A 339 -14.56 11.51 -11.76
N TYR A 340 -15.00 10.47 -12.43
CA TYR A 340 -15.52 9.25 -11.82
C TYR A 340 -14.89 8.05 -12.53
N LEU A 341 -13.79 7.53 -11.96
CA LEU A 341 -13.01 6.44 -12.53
C LEU A 341 -13.38 5.10 -11.89
N VAL A 342 -13.68 4.11 -12.71
CA VAL A 342 -13.82 2.70 -12.30
C VAL A 342 -12.68 1.92 -12.92
N ALA A 343 -11.76 1.39 -12.11
CA ALA A 343 -10.59 0.65 -12.57
C ALA A 343 -10.56 -0.75 -11.95
N CYS A 344 -10.26 -1.77 -12.76
CA CYS A 344 -10.18 -3.15 -12.29
C CYS A 344 -9.32 -4.01 -13.22
N GLY A 345 -8.63 -5.01 -12.66
CA GLY A 345 -7.96 -6.04 -13.44
C GLY A 345 -8.98 -7.00 -14.06
N THR A 346 -8.73 -7.48 -15.28
CA THR A 346 -9.65 -8.38 -15.99
C THR A 346 -9.68 -9.80 -15.40
N ALA A 347 -8.59 -10.19 -14.71
CA ALA A 347 -8.51 -11.45 -13.96
C ALA A 347 -8.77 -11.27 -12.45
N ASP A 348 -9.25 -10.11 -12.03
CA ASP A 348 -9.63 -9.83 -10.64
C ASP A 348 -10.87 -10.68 -10.26
N PRO A 349 -10.88 -11.37 -9.10
CA PRO A 349 -12.03 -12.20 -8.70
C PRO A 349 -13.32 -11.39 -8.52
N ILE A 350 -13.22 -10.06 -8.36
CA ILE A 350 -14.38 -9.18 -8.27
C ILE A 350 -14.58 -8.33 -9.54
N ALA A 351 -13.88 -8.62 -10.64
CA ALA A 351 -13.99 -7.88 -11.89
C ALA A 351 -15.43 -7.76 -12.40
N LYS A 352 -16.19 -8.84 -12.28
CA LYS A 352 -17.60 -8.84 -12.70
C LYS A 352 -18.42 -7.75 -11.99
N PHE A 353 -18.20 -7.49 -10.71
CA PHE A 353 -18.90 -6.44 -9.99
C PHE A 353 -18.55 -5.05 -10.53
N SER A 354 -17.27 -4.83 -10.85
CA SER A 354 -16.82 -3.56 -11.45
C SER A 354 -17.39 -3.35 -12.85
N PHE A 355 -17.45 -4.42 -13.67
CA PHE A 355 -18.03 -4.35 -15.01
C PHE A 355 -19.55 -4.10 -14.97
N ASP A 356 -20.29 -4.87 -14.18
CA ASP A 356 -21.74 -4.69 -14.00
C ASP A 356 -22.09 -3.30 -13.45
N PHE A 357 -21.24 -2.79 -12.57
CA PHE A 357 -21.40 -1.43 -12.02
C PHE A 357 -21.15 -0.34 -13.07
N ALA A 358 -20.10 -0.47 -13.89
CA ALA A 358 -19.83 0.46 -14.99
C ALA A 358 -20.96 0.45 -16.04
N ASP A 359 -21.48 -0.73 -16.37
CA ASP A 359 -22.64 -0.86 -17.26
C ASP A 359 -23.89 -0.19 -16.68
N ALA A 360 -24.09 -0.28 -15.37
CA ALA A 360 -25.20 0.41 -14.69
C ALA A 360 -25.03 1.94 -14.67
N LEU A 361 -23.80 2.45 -14.49
CA LEU A 361 -23.48 3.88 -14.65
C LEU A 361 -23.83 4.36 -16.06
N LYS A 362 -23.42 3.61 -17.07
CA LYS A 362 -23.71 3.90 -18.48
C LYS A 362 -25.22 3.90 -18.75
N ALA A 363 -25.96 2.90 -18.24
CA ALA A 363 -27.41 2.81 -18.40
C ALA A 363 -28.17 3.99 -17.77
N LYS A 364 -27.64 4.57 -16.68
CA LYS A 364 -28.18 5.79 -16.05
C LYS A 364 -27.73 7.09 -16.73
N GLY A 365 -26.82 7.01 -17.70
CA GLY A 365 -26.23 8.19 -18.33
C GLY A 365 -25.30 8.98 -17.41
N TYR A 366 -24.73 8.35 -16.40
CA TYR A 366 -23.79 8.97 -15.48
C TYR A 366 -22.38 9.02 -16.12
N PRO A 367 -21.79 10.21 -16.28
CA PRO A 367 -20.45 10.35 -16.85
C PRO A 367 -19.41 9.62 -16.00
N HIS A 368 -18.66 8.72 -16.60
CA HIS A 368 -17.60 7.96 -15.93
C HIS A 368 -16.55 7.50 -16.93
N GLU A 369 -15.39 7.18 -16.40
CA GLU A 369 -14.29 6.55 -17.12
C GLU A 369 -14.07 5.13 -16.62
N THR A 370 -13.63 4.26 -17.49
CA THR A 370 -13.26 2.89 -17.14
C THR A 370 -11.81 2.61 -17.50
N LEU A 371 -11.09 1.93 -16.63
CA LEU A 371 -9.72 1.47 -16.86
C LEU A 371 -9.65 -0.02 -16.57
N TRP A 372 -9.68 -0.83 -17.61
CA TRP A 372 -9.53 -2.26 -17.52
C TRP A 372 -8.09 -2.63 -17.86
N THR A 373 -7.41 -3.33 -16.96
CA THR A 373 -6.02 -3.76 -17.13
C THR A 373 -5.92 -5.28 -17.07
N ASP A 374 -4.83 -5.82 -17.56
CA ASP A 374 -4.48 -7.20 -17.26
C ASP A 374 -4.19 -7.39 -15.77
N GLY A 375 -4.21 -8.65 -15.32
CA GLY A 375 -3.91 -9.04 -13.96
C GLY A 375 -5.11 -9.06 -13.01
N ALA A 376 -4.83 -9.47 -11.79
CA ALA A 376 -5.82 -9.77 -10.77
C ALA A 376 -5.95 -8.66 -9.70
N HIS A 377 -6.40 -9.01 -8.50
CA HIS A 377 -6.58 -8.14 -7.33
C HIS A 377 -5.23 -7.84 -6.67
N THR A 378 -4.40 -6.98 -7.28
CA THR A 378 -2.99 -6.83 -6.94
C THR A 378 -2.55 -5.39 -6.75
N TRP A 379 -1.54 -5.18 -5.91
CA TRP A 379 -0.92 -3.89 -5.68
C TRP A 379 -0.28 -3.29 -6.95
N LYS A 380 0.20 -4.11 -7.88
CA LYS A 380 0.69 -3.66 -9.18
C LYS A 380 -0.38 -2.84 -9.91
N ASN A 381 -1.61 -3.36 -9.99
CA ASN A 381 -2.74 -2.68 -10.60
C ASN A 381 -3.11 -1.40 -9.82
N TRP A 382 -3.18 -1.47 -8.50
CA TRP A 382 -3.62 -0.32 -7.70
C TRP A 382 -2.62 0.83 -7.70
N ARG A 383 -1.30 0.55 -7.71
CA ARG A 383 -0.27 1.59 -7.92
C ARG A 383 -0.46 2.28 -9.28
N HIS A 384 -0.69 1.50 -10.33
CA HIS A 384 -0.98 2.04 -11.65
C HIS A 384 -2.25 2.90 -11.66
N TYR A 385 -3.33 2.44 -11.03
CA TYR A 385 -4.59 3.22 -10.96
C TYR A 385 -4.42 4.50 -10.17
N LEU A 386 -3.62 4.49 -9.10
CA LEU A 386 -3.29 5.72 -8.37
C LEU A 386 -2.61 6.74 -9.26
N MET A 387 -1.62 6.33 -10.08
CA MET A 387 -0.94 7.23 -11.03
C MET A 387 -1.91 7.80 -12.06
N VAL A 388 -2.71 6.95 -12.71
CA VAL A 388 -3.71 7.39 -13.71
C VAL A 388 -4.74 8.34 -13.10
N PHE A 389 -5.19 8.07 -11.90
CA PHE A 389 -6.15 8.93 -11.20
C PHE A 389 -5.51 10.25 -10.76
N ALA A 390 -4.34 10.22 -10.13
CA ALA A 390 -3.63 11.41 -9.66
C ALA A 390 -3.30 12.39 -10.80
N GLU A 391 -3.01 11.87 -12.00
CA GLU A 391 -2.77 12.68 -13.18
C GLU A 391 -3.99 13.52 -13.60
N GLN A 392 -5.21 13.09 -13.29
CA GLN A 392 -6.45 13.78 -13.65
C GLN A 392 -6.90 14.79 -12.59
N LEU A 393 -6.31 14.76 -11.38
CA LEU A 393 -6.79 15.54 -10.25
C LEU A 393 -6.47 17.04 -10.37
N PHE A 394 -7.45 17.89 -10.03
CA PHE A 394 -7.28 19.33 -9.76
C PHE A 394 -6.75 20.13 -10.96
N LYS A 395 -6.98 19.65 -12.17
CA LYS A 395 -6.68 20.34 -13.43
C LYS A 395 -7.76 21.34 -13.79
#